data_556c7aefeeb55fe29704e6e112402708
#
_entry.id   556c7aefeeb55fe29704e6e112402708
#
_cell.length_a   1.000
_cell.length_b   1.000
_cell.length_c   1.000
_cell.angle_alpha   90.00
_cell.angle_beta   90.00
_cell.angle_gamma   90.00
#
_symmetry.space_group_name_H-M   'P 1'
#
loop_
_entity.id
_entity.type
_entity.pdbx_description
1 polymer ?
#
loop_
_entity_poly.entity_id
_entity_poly.type
_entity_poly.pdbx_seq_one_letter_code
_entity_poly.pdbx_strand_id
1 'polypeptide(L)'
;MGDTRASRGAQAARAARLAQGARATRRMPARRWGGRIAAMTCAVLASVGLGIAPATAAPVAPEERAVAPEPSTVVKHDYALNYSMLEMAMEPHAVAEDPVSKILGATPGPVHKRVDGVWFSSPTAPAEADRLAAQGRALVGPGTPILVGDGDSRNVCTVTAAGRDAGDRLIALTAGHCGGVGAPVRSMDAKEAGVIGSVQRVDATFDYSVLVLHGNAVPTSTYGDTRVASFGALPKAGEIACKQGVATGRTCGPTWVQGAPGSAVDPHVSTQICAAPGDSGAPVFVGDRLVAMVKGADFAPPCVTPWQGPAHAPTIVTSVRAQIDDMNLHGGPGGGFRLA
;
A
#
# COMPACT_ATOMS: atom_id res chain seq x y z
N MET A 1 -16.65 -2.48 -62.31
CA MET A 1 -15.22 -2.26 -62.36
C MET A 1 -14.95 -0.77 -62.43
N GLY A 2 -14.63 -0.14 -61.35
CA GLY A 2 -14.34 1.29 -61.23
C GLY A 2 -14.28 1.66 -59.77
N ASP A 3 -13.21 2.34 -59.34
CA ASP A 3 -12.96 2.96 -58.03
C ASP A 3 -12.15 2.22 -57.00
N THR A 4 -10.88 1.94 -57.33
CA THR A 4 -9.84 1.65 -56.31
C THR A 4 -8.55 2.50 -56.47
N ARG A 5 -8.57 3.60 -57.26
CA ARG A 5 -7.39 4.44 -57.49
C ARG A 5 -7.37 5.77 -56.73
N ALA A 6 -8.49 6.20 -56.14
CA ALA A 6 -8.57 7.51 -55.45
C ALA A 6 -8.13 7.49 -53.98
N SER A 7 -8.09 6.34 -53.31
CA SER A 7 -7.79 6.27 -51.87
C SER A 7 -6.28 6.18 -51.53
N ARG A 8 -5.42 5.89 -52.52
CA ARG A 8 -3.95 5.80 -52.27
C ARG A 8 -3.20 7.14 -52.39
N GLY A 9 -3.81 8.12 -53.03
CA GLY A 9 -3.19 9.48 -53.19
C GLY A 9 -3.26 10.36 -51.94
N ALA A 10 -4.30 10.16 -51.10
CA ALA A 10 -4.52 11.00 -49.92
C ALA A 10 -3.66 10.62 -48.72
N GLN A 11 -3.20 9.37 -48.62
CA GLN A 11 -2.34 8.93 -47.54
C GLN A 11 -0.85 9.30 -47.71
N ALA A 12 -0.38 9.38 -48.95
CA ALA A 12 1.00 9.78 -49.24
C ALA A 12 1.26 11.29 -49.00
N ALA A 13 0.23 12.13 -49.17
CA ALA A 13 0.35 13.58 -48.95
C ALA A 13 0.36 13.98 -47.46
N ARG A 14 -0.13 13.11 -46.55
CA ARG A 14 -0.11 13.38 -45.09
C ARG A 14 1.23 13.03 -44.46
N ALA A 15 1.95 12.04 -44.97
CA ALA A 15 3.25 11.63 -44.46
C ALA A 15 4.39 12.64 -44.79
N ALA A 16 4.26 13.38 -45.90
CA ALA A 16 5.28 14.35 -46.32
C ALA A 16 5.23 15.69 -45.56
N ARG A 17 4.13 16.00 -44.83
CA ARG A 17 4.02 17.25 -44.06
C ARG A 17 4.53 17.16 -42.62
N LEU A 18 4.78 15.97 -42.09
CA LEU A 18 5.29 15.75 -40.73
C LEU A 18 6.83 15.72 -40.67
N ALA A 19 7.54 15.69 -41.79
CA ALA A 19 9.00 15.61 -41.84
C ALA A 19 9.70 16.94 -41.96
N GLN A 20 9.02 18.10 -42.03
CA GLN A 20 9.63 19.41 -42.25
C GLN A 20 9.60 20.38 -41.04
N GLY A 21 9.18 19.89 -39.84
CA GLY A 21 9.04 20.69 -38.63
C GLY A 21 10.24 20.65 -37.64
N ALA A 22 11.33 19.98 -37.96
CA ALA A 22 12.42 19.79 -37.01
C ALA A 22 13.77 20.36 -37.52
N ARG A 23 13.93 21.66 -37.53
CA ARG A 23 15.26 22.34 -37.49
C ARG A 23 15.12 23.84 -37.21
N ALA A 24 15.11 24.19 -35.93
CA ALA A 24 15.53 25.52 -35.47
C ALA A 24 16.04 25.42 -34.04
N THR A 25 17.29 25.03 -33.88
CA THR A 25 18.01 25.11 -32.61
C THR A 25 18.41 26.57 -32.35
N ARG A 26 17.64 27.26 -31.50
CA ARG A 26 18.10 28.54 -30.93
C ARG A 26 19.09 28.25 -29.80
N ARG A 27 20.35 28.57 -30.00
CA ARG A 27 21.39 28.64 -28.95
C ARG A 27 21.03 29.80 -28.01
N MET A 28 20.80 29.49 -26.73
CA MET A 28 20.77 30.50 -25.67
C MET A 28 22.17 30.71 -25.09
N PRO A 29 22.56 31.95 -24.76
CA PRO A 29 23.89 32.23 -24.21
C PRO A 29 23.96 31.83 -22.74
N ALA A 30 25.07 31.20 -22.35
CA ALA A 30 25.39 30.82 -20.98
C ALA A 30 25.54 32.07 -20.08
N ARG A 31 24.62 32.25 -19.15
CA ARG A 31 24.76 33.24 -18.08
C ARG A 31 25.65 32.62 -16.97
N ARG A 32 26.87 33.16 -16.86
CA ARG A 32 27.78 32.93 -15.73
C ARG A 32 27.15 33.55 -14.48
N TRP A 33 26.75 32.71 -13.51
CA TRP A 33 26.47 33.13 -12.14
C TRP A 33 27.72 32.90 -11.31
N GLY A 34 28.36 34.01 -10.94
CA GLY A 34 29.39 34.02 -9.91
C GLY A 34 28.75 33.85 -8.53
N GLY A 35 28.90 32.68 -7.96
CA GLY A 35 28.48 32.40 -6.57
C GLY A 35 29.51 32.96 -5.58
N ARG A 36 29.13 33.92 -4.77
CA ARG A 36 29.87 34.31 -3.57
C ARG A 36 29.51 33.31 -2.46
N ILE A 37 30.50 32.50 -2.08
CA ILE A 37 30.44 31.65 -0.89
C ILE A 37 30.69 32.55 0.33
N ALA A 38 29.67 32.78 1.13
CA ALA A 38 29.81 33.40 2.42
C ALA A 38 30.18 32.28 3.45
N ALA A 39 31.42 32.31 3.89
CA ALA A 39 31.91 31.50 4.97
C ALA A 39 31.30 32.02 6.29
N MET A 40 30.45 31.21 6.94
CA MET A 40 29.99 31.46 8.30
C MET A 40 30.99 30.82 9.27
N THR A 41 31.83 31.64 9.90
CA THR A 41 32.71 31.27 10.99
C THR A 41 31.89 31.11 12.27
N CYS A 42 31.86 29.91 12.85
CA CYS A 42 31.39 29.67 14.20
C CYS A 42 32.46 30.14 15.21
N ALA A 43 32.16 31.19 15.95
CA ALA A 43 32.94 31.58 17.12
C ALA A 43 32.58 30.68 18.29
N VAL A 44 33.59 29.93 18.77
CA VAL A 44 33.51 29.19 20.02
C VAL A 44 33.90 30.16 21.15
N LEU A 45 32.96 30.48 22.03
CA LEU A 45 33.23 31.16 23.29
C LEU A 45 33.64 30.11 24.35
N ALA A 46 34.91 30.08 24.68
CA ALA A 46 35.44 29.47 25.89
C ALA A 46 35.44 30.51 26.99
N SER A 47 34.83 30.21 28.10
CA SER A 47 35.28 30.62 29.45
C SER A 47 34.17 30.31 30.46
N VAL A 48 34.45 29.47 31.43
CA VAL A 48 34.36 29.80 32.87
C VAL A 48 35.07 28.67 33.62
N GLY A 49 36.25 28.96 34.20
CA GLY A 49 36.89 28.10 35.15
C GLY A 49 36.17 28.22 36.51
N LEU A 50 35.79 27.11 37.08
CA LEU A 50 35.43 27.00 38.49
C LEU A 50 36.32 25.95 39.15
N GLY A 51 37.05 26.39 40.17
CA GLY A 51 37.99 25.62 40.92
C GLY A 51 37.38 24.38 41.60
N ILE A 52 38.08 23.26 41.46
CA ILE A 52 37.74 22.01 42.11
C ILE A 52 38.60 21.90 43.36
N ALA A 53 37.96 21.91 44.52
CA ALA A 53 38.58 21.51 45.77
C ALA A 53 38.74 19.97 45.83
N PRO A 54 39.80 19.44 46.42
CA PRO A 54 39.97 17.99 46.48
C PRO A 54 39.00 17.38 47.49
N ALA A 55 38.13 16.50 46.99
CA ALA A 55 37.27 15.67 47.83
C ALA A 55 38.07 14.48 48.39
N THR A 56 38.07 14.34 49.68
CA THR A 56 38.61 13.18 50.42
C THR A 56 37.75 11.95 50.08
N ALA A 57 38.44 10.88 49.64
CA ALA A 57 37.80 9.60 49.33
C ALA A 57 37.24 8.95 50.62
N ALA A 58 35.95 8.63 50.60
CA ALA A 58 35.31 7.74 51.56
C ALA A 58 35.56 6.27 51.18
N PRO A 59 35.59 5.33 52.15
CA PRO A 59 35.90 3.93 51.88
C PRO A 59 34.80 3.29 51.01
N VAL A 60 35.23 2.61 49.94
CA VAL A 60 34.41 1.87 49.02
C VAL A 60 33.82 0.64 49.71
N ALA A 61 32.49 0.54 49.77
CA ALA A 61 31.80 -0.66 50.17
C ALA A 61 32.03 -1.79 49.12
N PRO A 62 31.99 -3.08 49.51
CA PRO A 62 32.26 -4.17 48.58
C PRO A 62 31.28 -4.15 47.44
N GLU A 63 31.83 -4.18 46.24
CA GLU A 63 31.17 -4.16 44.95
C GLU A 63 30.24 -5.37 44.83
N GLU A 64 28.94 -5.12 44.92
CA GLU A 64 27.91 -6.10 44.57
C GLU A 64 28.06 -6.40 43.07
N ARG A 65 28.52 -7.62 42.79
CA ARG A 65 28.79 -8.09 41.44
C ARG A 65 27.54 -7.90 40.58
N ALA A 66 27.50 -6.85 39.77
CA ALA A 66 26.43 -6.62 38.80
C ALA A 66 26.34 -7.86 37.91
N VAL A 67 25.22 -8.58 38.05
CA VAL A 67 24.84 -9.63 37.12
C VAL A 67 24.76 -8.96 35.75
N ALA A 68 25.65 -9.36 34.85
CA ALA A 68 25.60 -8.91 33.47
C ALA A 68 24.18 -9.14 32.96
N PRO A 69 23.53 -8.12 32.31
CA PRO A 69 22.22 -8.34 31.71
C PRO A 69 22.41 -9.48 30.72
N GLU A 70 21.57 -10.51 30.86
CA GLU A 70 21.42 -11.55 29.84
C GLU A 70 21.34 -10.87 28.47
N PRO A 71 22.04 -11.37 27.43
CA PRO A 71 21.92 -10.81 26.12
C PRO A 71 20.44 -10.82 25.76
N SER A 72 19.85 -9.63 25.69
CA SER A 72 18.50 -9.47 25.18
C SER A 72 18.55 -10.16 23.82
N THR A 73 17.86 -11.28 23.69
CA THR A 73 17.54 -11.87 22.42
C THR A 73 16.75 -10.82 21.69
N VAL A 74 17.44 -10.00 20.90
CA VAL A 74 16.82 -9.21 19.86
C VAL A 74 16.19 -10.27 18.96
N VAL A 75 14.91 -10.55 19.23
CA VAL A 75 14.08 -11.30 18.30
C VAL A 75 14.16 -10.47 17.02
N LYS A 76 14.99 -10.91 16.08
CA LYS A 76 14.88 -10.45 14.71
C LYS A 76 13.45 -10.77 14.35
N HIS A 77 12.59 -9.75 14.34
CA HIS A 77 11.31 -9.86 13.68
C HIS A 77 11.66 -10.05 12.20
N ASP A 78 11.86 -11.30 11.82
CA ASP A 78 11.71 -11.71 10.45
C ASP A 78 10.27 -11.37 10.13
N TYR A 79 10.06 -10.45 9.21
CA TYR A 79 8.72 -10.06 8.72
C TYR A 79 7.99 -11.21 8.00
N ALA A 80 8.59 -12.38 7.89
CA ALA A 80 7.92 -13.64 7.67
C ALA A 80 7.12 -13.96 8.92
N LEU A 81 5.85 -13.52 8.94
CA LEU A 81 4.89 -13.92 9.95
C LEU A 81 4.92 -15.44 10.06
N ASN A 82 5.34 -15.99 11.20
CA ASN A 82 5.23 -17.42 11.43
C ASN A 82 3.74 -17.81 11.51
N TYR A 83 3.46 -19.08 11.36
CA TYR A 83 2.07 -19.60 11.33
C TYR A 83 1.22 -19.15 12.53
N SER A 84 1.78 -19.15 13.73
CA SER A 84 1.08 -18.72 14.95
C SER A 84 0.76 -17.23 14.95
N MET A 85 1.63 -16.38 14.40
CA MET A 85 1.36 -14.95 14.25
C MET A 85 0.27 -14.68 13.22
N LEU A 86 0.18 -15.48 12.15
CA LEU A 86 -0.89 -15.37 11.16
C LEU A 86 -2.23 -15.83 11.72
N GLU A 87 -2.26 -16.88 12.52
CA GLU A 87 -3.47 -17.29 13.22
C GLU A 87 -3.93 -16.23 14.21
N MET A 88 -3.01 -15.64 14.97
CA MET A 88 -3.31 -14.51 15.85
C MET A 88 -3.82 -13.30 15.07
N ALA A 89 -3.31 -13.04 13.86
CA ALA A 89 -3.78 -11.94 13.01
C ALA A 89 -5.19 -12.18 12.43
N MET A 90 -5.69 -13.42 12.42
CA MET A 90 -7.08 -13.73 12.02
C MET A 90 -8.08 -13.35 13.10
N GLU A 91 -7.66 -13.30 14.36
CA GLU A 91 -8.52 -12.87 15.46
C GLU A 91 -8.29 -11.38 15.74
N PRO A 92 -9.35 -10.57 15.87
CA PRO A 92 -9.21 -9.19 16.28
C PRO A 92 -8.52 -9.10 17.65
N HIS A 93 -7.41 -8.38 17.75
CA HIS A 93 -6.75 -8.16 19.03
C HIS A 93 -7.28 -6.89 19.68
N ALA A 94 -7.75 -6.99 20.92
CA ALA A 94 -7.99 -5.82 21.73
C ALA A 94 -6.64 -5.18 22.07
N VAL A 95 -6.42 -3.94 21.68
CA VAL A 95 -5.30 -3.14 22.16
C VAL A 95 -5.55 -2.85 23.64
N ALA A 96 -4.50 -2.98 24.45
CA ALA A 96 -4.59 -2.70 25.89
C ALA A 96 -5.23 -1.33 26.15
N GLU A 97 -6.05 -1.23 27.19
CA GLU A 97 -6.78 0.00 27.51
C GLU A 97 -5.94 1.04 28.23
N ASP A 98 -4.63 0.84 28.33
CA ASP A 98 -3.72 1.83 28.90
C ASP A 98 -3.65 3.09 28.01
N PRO A 99 -3.32 4.26 28.61
CA PRO A 99 -3.32 5.52 27.88
C PRO A 99 -2.36 5.55 26.69
N VAL A 100 -1.23 4.84 26.78
CA VAL A 100 -0.22 4.84 25.70
C VAL A 100 -0.75 4.06 24.50
N SER A 101 -1.31 2.87 24.72
CA SER A 101 -1.91 2.07 23.65
C SER A 101 -3.07 2.78 22.95
N LYS A 102 -3.94 3.46 23.72
CA LYS A 102 -5.03 4.27 23.17
C LYS A 102 -4.52 5.42 22.31
N ILE A 103 -3.50 6.12 22.77
CA ILE A 103 -2.87 7.21 22.03
C ILE A 103 -2.21 6.66 20.75
N LEU A 104 -1.40 5.61 20.84
CA LEU A 104 -0.72 5.00 19.70
C LEU A 104 -1.70 4.40 18.67
N GLY A 105 -2.83 3.89 19.12
CA GLY A 105 -3.92 3.43 18.27
C GLY A 105 -4.72 4.57 17.60
N ALA A 106 -4.48 5.83 18.00
CA ALA A 106 -5.20 7.01 17.52
C ALA A 106 -6.74 6.92 17.65
N THR A 107 -7.25 6.06 18.54
CA THR A 107 -8.68 5.83 18.75
C THR A 107 -9.00 5.83 20.24
N PRO A 108 -9.97 6.61 20.70
CA PRO A 108 -10.45 6.52 22.08
C PRO A 108 -11.14 5.17 22.35
N GLY A 109 -10.84 4.56 23.46
CA GLY A 109 -11.44 3.27 23.86
C GLY A 109 -10.72 2.03 23.32
N PRO A 110 -11.30 0.85 23.45
CA PRO A 110 -10.70 -0.38 22.95
C PRO A 110 -10.64 -0.34 21.42
N VAL A 111 -9.48 -0.66 20.88
CA VAL A 111 -9.24 -0.75 19.44
C VAL A 111 -8.71 -2.14 19.10
N HIS A 112 -9.09 -2.66 17.94
CA HIS A 112 -8.61 -3.94 17.45
C HIS A 112 -7.38 -3.75 16.58
N LYS A 113 -6.34 -4.56 16.79
CA LYS A 113 -5.16 -4.67 15.94
C LYS A 113 -5.21 -6.02 15.22
N ARG A 114 -5.07 -6.00 13.91
CA ARG A 114 -5.03 -7.22 13.10
C ARG A 114 -3.63 -7.58 12.61
N VAL A 115 -2.70 -6.63 12.70
CA VAL A 115 -1.32 -6.83 12.29
C VAL A 115 -0.41 -6.44 13.44
N ASP A 116 0.46 -7.35 13.82
CA ASP A 116 1.40 -7.14 14.91
C ASP A 116 2.44 -6.07 14.56
N GLY A 117 2.94 -5.35 15.57
CA GLY A 117 3.89 -4.25 15.36
C GLY A 117 3.30 -2.96 14.73
N VAL A 118 2.04 -2.96 14.35
CA VAL A 118 1.33 -1.78 13.81
C VAL A 118 0.39 -1.21 14.85
N TRP A 119 0.51 0.09 15.14
CA TRP A 119 -0.21 0.79 16.22
C TRP A 119 -1.43 1.58 15.74
N PHE A 120 -1.95 1.27 14.58
CA PHE A 120 -3.21 1.80 14.07
C PHE A 120 -4.38 0.92 14.50
N SER A 121 -5.57 1.52 14.61
CA SER A 121 -6.79 0.73 14.69
C SER A 121 -7.05 0.08 13.34
N SER A 122 -7.07 -1.23 13.31
CA SER A 122 -7.55 -1.96 12.15
C SER A 122 -9.08 -1.89 12.09
N PRO A 123 -9.68 -1.79 10.90
CA PRO A 123 -11.13 -1.82 10.79
C PRO A 123 -11.68 -3.16 11.30
N THR A 124 -12.79 -3.10 12.01
CA THR A 124 -13.58 -4.28 12.37
C THR A 124 -14.35 -4.78 11.15
N ALA A 125 -14.71 -6.07 11.17
CA ALA A 125 -15.61 -6.62 10.16
C ALA A 125 -16.94 -5.85 10.17
N PRO A 126 -17.52 -5.51 9.01
CA PRO A 126 -18.86 -4.95 8.98
C PRO A 126 -19.90 -5.99 9.36
N ALA A 127 -21.00 -5.58 9.98
CA ALA A 127 -22.06 -6.49 10.44
C ALA A 127 -22.59 -7.43 9.35
N GLU A 128 -22.55 -7.03 8.09
CA GLU A 128 -22.91 -7.90 6.98
C GLU A 128 -21.90 -9.03 6.78
N ALA A 129 -20.60 -8.74 6.94
CA ALA A 129 -19.56 -9.77 6.88
C ALA A 129 -19.74 -10.79 7.99
N ASP A 130 -20.00 -10.34 9.22
CA ASP A 130 -20.26 -11.23 10.38
C ASP A 130 -21.49 -12.13 10.12
N ARG A 131 -22.58 -11.55 9.58
CA ARG A 131 -23.79 -12.29 9.24
C ARG A 131 -23.53 -13.36 8.17
N LEU A 132 -22.73 -13.06 7.16
CA LEU A 132 -22.38 -14.03 6.12
C LEU A 132 -21.39 -15.08 6.65
N ALA A 133 -20.43 -14.68 7.48
CA ALA A 133 -19.48 -15.59 8.11
C ALA A 133 -20.19 -16.67 8.93
N ALA A 134 -21.22 -16.29 9.69
CA ALA A 134 -22.06 -17.24 10.43
C ALA A 134 -22.79 -18.26 9.52
N GLN A 135 -22.84 -18.00 8.20
CA GLN A 135 -23.41 -18.91 7.18
C GLN A 135 -22.32 -19.66 6.39
N GLY A 136 -21.06 -19.60 6.81
CA GLY A 136 -19.92 -20.17 6.09
C GLY A 136 -19.61 -19.44 4.76
N ARG A 137 -19.97 -18.16 4.64
CA ARG A 137 -19.77 -17.34 3.45
C ARG A 137 -18.92 -16.10 3.79
N ALA A 138 -18.15 -15.61 2.84
CA ALA A 138 -17.32 -14.43 3.00
C ALA A 138 -17.84 -13.27 2.15
N LEU A 139 -18.11 -12.11 2.78
CA LEU A 139 -18.25 -10.84 2.06
C LEU A 139 -16.88 -10.40 1.55
N VAL A 140 -16.77 -10.07 0.26
CA VAL A 140 -15.50 -9.69 -0.37
C VAL A 140 -15.68 -8.38 -1.13
N GLY A 141 -14.98 -7.35 -0.70
CA GLY A 141 -15.08 -6.01 -1.28
C GLY A 141 -13.86 -5.15 -0.99
N PRO A 142 -13.90 -3.85 -1.32
CA PRO A 142 -12.77 -2.94 -1.15
C PRO A 142 -12.38 -2.80 0.33
N GLY A 143 -11.17 -3.22 0.69
CA GLY A 143 -10.69 -3.18 2.06
C GLY A 143 -10.87 -4.49 2.86
N THR A 144 -11.45 -5.53 2.27
CA THR A 144 -11.56 -6.85 2.92
C THR A 144 -10.17 -7.41 3.24
N PRO A 145 -9.90 -7.78 4.50
CA PRO A 145 -8.65 -8.41 4.88
C PRO A 145 -8.61 -9.87 4.43
N ILE A 146 -7.52 -10.28 3.79
CA ILE A 146 -7.34 -11.61 3.25
C ILE A 146 -6.01 -12.23 3.64
N LEU A 147 -5.99 -13.55 3.72
CA LEU A 147 -4.80 -14.39 3.74
C LEU A 147 -4.65 -15.06 2.38
N VAL A 148 -3.47 -14.92 1.78
CA VAL A 148 -3.13 -15.52 0.49
C VAL A 148 -1.99 -16.49 0.69
N GLY A 149 -2.18 -17.75 0.28
CA GLY A 149 -1.21 -18.83 0.46
C GLY A 149 -1.58 -19.81 1.57
N ASP A 150 -0.71 -20.78 1.81
CA ASP A 150 -0.83 -21.82 2.84
C ASP A 150 0.45 -21.94 3.67
N GLY A 151 0.33 -22.53 4.87
CA GLY A 151 1.46 -22.78 5.76
C GLY A 151 2.22 -21.49 6.09
N ASP A 152 3.53 -21.57 6.14
CA ASP A 152 4.44 -20.47 6.49
C ASP A 152 4.59 -19.43 5.36
N SER A 153 4.06 -19.71 4.16
CA SER A 153 4.09 -18.81 3.01
C SER A 153 2.83 -17.94 2.87
N ARG A 154 1.99 -17.86 3.91
CA ARG A 154 0.80 -17.00 3.91
C ARG A 154 1.16 -15.54 4.07
N ASN A 155 0.52 -14.69 3.27
CA ASN A 155 0.63 -13.24 3.37
C ASN A 155 -0.70 -12.63 3.77
N VAL A 156 -0.66 -11.68 4.71
CA VAL A 156 -1.79 -10.79 5.00
C VAL A 156 -1.83 -9.71 3.95
N CYS A 157 -2.96 -9.54 3.29
CA CYS A 157 -3.18 -8.54 2.25
C CYS A 157 -4.60 -7.97 2.34
N THR A 158 -4.88 -7.00 1.50
CA THR A 158 -6.16 -6.31 1.43
C THR A 158 -6.75 -6.45 0.01
N VAL A 159 -8.05 -6.64 -0.09
CA VAL A 159 -8.76 -6.65 -1.39
C VAL A 159 -8.91 -5.22 -1.92
N THR A 160 -8.54 -5.01 -3.18
CA THR A 160 -8.69 -3.72 -3.88
C THR A 160 -10.13 -3.46 -4.30
N ALA A 161 -10.73 -4.43 -4.96
CA ALA A 161 -12.10 -4.40 -5.46
C ALA A 161 -12.59 -5.82 -5.73
N ALA A 162 -13.90 -6.01 -5.74
CA ALA A 162 -14.53 -7.27 -6.12
C ALA A 162 -15.68 -7.05 -7.10
N GLY A 163 -15.99 -8.08 -7.89
CA GLY A 163 -17.03 -8.00 -8.92
C GLY A 163 -17.04 -9.22 -9.82
N ARG A 164 -17.25 -8.99 -11.12
CA ARG A 164 -17.29 -10.04 -12.14
C ARG A 164 -16.45 -9.66 -13.35
N ASP A 165 -15.93 -10.64 -14.06
CA ASP A 165 -15.31 -10.44 -15.36
C ASP A 165 -16.29 -10.70 -16.53
N ALA A 166 -15.79 -10.58 -17.78
CA ALA A 166 -16.61 -10.83 -18.97
C ALA A 166 -17.10 -12.28 -19.08
N GLY A 167 -16.44 -13.23 -18.43
CA GLY A 167 -16.86 -14.64 -18.34
C GLY A 167 -17.79 -14.93 -17.17
N ASP A 168 -18.33 -13.90 -16.52
CA ASP A 168 -19.21 -13.95 -15.35
C ASP A 168 -18.60 -14.65 -14.10
N ARG A 169 -17.26 -14.84 -14.08
CA ARG A 169 -16.56 -15.34 -12.90
C ARG A 169 -16.57 -14.30 -11.80
N LEU A 170 -16.71 -14.77 -10.54
CA LEU A 170 -16.57 -13.92 -9.38
C LEU A 170 -15.08 -13.58 -9.21
N ILE A 171 -14.75 -12.30 -9.24
CA ILE A 171 -13.37 -11.79 -9.24
C ILE A 171 -13.15 -10.86 -8.07
N ALA A 172 -11.96 -10.95 -7.47
CA ALA A 172 -11.40 -9.89 -6.64
C ALA A 172 -9.97 -9.57 -7.10
N LEU A 173 -9.52 -8.34 -6.80
CA LEU A 173 -8.19 -7.85 -7.10
C LEU A 173 -7.43 -7.61 -5.81
N THR A 174 -6.12 -7.89 -5.81
CA THR A 174 -5.18 -7.56 -4.75
C THR A 174 -3.77 -7.35 -5.34
N ALA A 175 -2.76 -7.03 -4.53
CA ALA A 175 -1.40 -6.87 -5.02
C ALA A 175 -0.81 -8.19 -5.57
N GLY A 176 0.05 -8.07 -6.57
CA GLY A 176 0.68 -9.22 -7.24
C GLY A 176 1.60 -10.01 -6.33
N HIS A 177 2.34 -9.32 -5.47
CA HIS A 177 3.26 -9.96 -4.52
C HIS A 177 2.56 -10.64 -3.34
N CYS A 178 1.21 -10.54 -3.21
CA CYS A 178 0.47 -11.23 -2.15
C CYS A 178 0.52 -12.75 -2.26
N GLY A 179 0.64 -13.30 -3.48
CA GLY A 179 0.79 -14.74 -3.66
C GLY A 179 0.88 -15.17 -5.13
N GLY A 180 1.49 -16.31 -5.38
CA GLY A 180 1.63 -16.89 -6.71
C GLY A 180 0.34 -17.51 -7.24
N VAL A 181 0.30 -17.79 -8.56
CA VAL A 181 -0.81 -18.51 -9.20
C VAL A 181 -1.06 -19.85 -8.51
N GLY A 182 -2.31 -20.16 -8.22
CA GLY A 182 -2.76 -21.34 -7.49
C GLY A 182 -2.85 -21.12 -5.97
N ALA A 183 -2.27 -20.06 -5.41
CA ALA A 183 -2.33 -19.80 -3.98
C ALA A 183 -3.79 -19.65 -3.50
N PRO A 184 -4.23 -20.40 -2.45
CA PRO A 184 -5.55 -20.27 -1.90
C PRO A 184 -5.74 -18.93 -1.18
N VAL A 185 -6.97 -18.45 -1.18
CA VAL A 185 -7.36 -17.20 -0.54
C VAL A 185 -8.41 -17.47 0.53
N ARG A 186 -8.22 -16.86 1.71
CA ARG A 186 -9.16 -16.90 2.84
C ARG A 186 -9.48 -15.48 3.31
N SER A 187 -10.71 -15.25 3.76
CA SER A 187 -11.08 -14.01 4.43
C SER A 187 -10.67 -14.08 5.91
N MET A 188 -10.07 -13.00 6.43
CA MET A 188 -9.79 -12.87 7.86
C MET A 188 -11.07 -12.55 8.67
N ASP A 189 -12.12 -12.06 8.02
CA ASP A 189 -13.41 -11.73 8.62
C ASP A 189 -14.46 -12.84 8.48
N ALA A 190 -14.12 -13.95 7.83
CA ALA A 190 -15.01 -15.09 7.64
C ALA A 190 -14.21 -16.40 7.67
N LYS A 191 -13.65 -16.71 8.84
CA LYS A 191 -12.79 -17.88 9.05
C LYS A 191 -13.54 -19.18 8.73
N GLU A 192 -14.81 -19.23 9.05
CA GLU A 192 -15.70 -20.39 8.84
C GLU A 192 -15.96 -20.67 7.36
N ALA A 193 -15.80 -19.67 6.50
CA ALA A 193 -15.92 -19.86 5.06
C ALA A 193 -14.77 -20.69 4.46
N GLY A 194 -13.65 -20.83 5.18
CA GLY A 194 -12.47 -21.57 4.70
C GLY A 194 -11.85 -20.91 3.47
N VAL A 195 -11.51 -21.70 2.45
CA VAL A 195 -10.97 -21.19 1.18
C VAL A 195 -12.11 -20.57 0.36
N ILE A 196 -11.96 -19.29 0.05
CA ILE A 196 -12.97 -18.51 -0.69
C ILE A 196 -12.59 -18.26 -2.16
N GLY A 197 -11.42 -18.69 -2.58
CA GLY A 197 -10.93 -18.51 -3.94
C GLY A 197 -9.46 -18.86 -4.06
N SER A 198 -8.89 -18.60 -5.24
CA SER A 198 -7.46 -18.77 -5.51
C SER A 198 -6.93 -17.72 -6.46
N VAL A 199 -5.64 -17.46 -6.39
CA VAL A 199 -4.93 -16.60 -7.35
C VAL A 199 -4.92 -17.29 -8.71
N GLN A 200 -5.42 -16.65 -9.76
CA GLN A 200 -5.45 -17.22 -11.12
C GLN A 200 -4.58 -16.44 -12.11
N ARG A 201 -4.20 -15.23 -11.76
CA ARG A 201 -3.28 -14.40 -12.55
C ARG A 201 -2.47 -13.50 -11.64
N VAL A 202 -1.21 -13.33 -11.97
CA VAL A 202 -0.30 -12.37 -11.36
C VAL A 202 0.40 -11.59 -12.46
N ASP A 203 0.45 -10.29 -12.33
CA ASP A 203 1.28 -9.42 -13.16
C ASP A 203 2.29 -8.67 -12.28
N ALA A 204 3.57 -8.86 -12.58
CA ALA A 204 4.66 -8.27 -11.79
C ALA A 204 4.94 -6.81 -12.19
N THR A 205 4.60 -6.39 -13.41
CA THR A 205 4.83 -5.04 -13.91
C THR A 205 3.90 -4.04 -13.22
N PHE A 206 2.61 -4.38 -13.20
CA PHE A 206 1.57 -3.56 -12.56
C PHE A 206 1.29 -4.01 -11.12
N ASP A 207 2.00 -5.05 -10.64
CA ASP A 207 1.89 -5.62 -9.29
C ASP A 207 0.44 -5.88 -8.88
N TYR A 208 -0.31 -6.66 -9.68
CA TYR A 208 -1.66 -7.07 -9.33
C TYR A 208 -1.85 -8.59 -9.43
N SER A 209 -2.76 -9.10 -8.62
CA SER A 209 -3.28 -10.46 -8.70
C SER A 209 -4.79 -10.45 -8.96
N VAL A 210 -5.22 -11.36 -9.83
CA VAL A 210 -6.63 -11.68 -10.05
C VAL A 210 -6.97 -12.93 -9.25
N LEU A 211 -7.90 -12.78 -8.32
CA LEU A 211 -8.47 -13.84 -7.51
C LEU A 211 -9.77 -14.30 -8.17
N VAL A 212 -9.86 -15.58 -8.53
CA VAL A 212 -11.15 -16.18 -8.90
C VAL A 212 -11.77 -16.72 -7.62
N LEU A 213 -12.94 -16.18 -7.30
CA LEU A 213 -13.64 -16.50 -6.06
C LEU A 213 -14.56 -17.72 -6.26
N HIS A 214 -14.76 -18.47 -5.19
CA HIS A 214 -15.66 -19.62 -5.14
C HIS A 214 -17.10 -19.19 -4.79
N GLY A 215 -18.06 -20.10 -4.85
CA GLY A 215 -19.47 -19.83 -4.58
C GLY A 215 -19.81 -19.45 -3.12
N ASN A 216 -18.88 -19.66 -2.20
CA ASN A 216 -18.99 -19.22 -0.81
C ASN A 216 -18.50 -17.78 -0.58
N ALA A 217 -17.99 -17.10 -1.61
CA ALA A 217 -17.66 -15.68 -1.58
C ALA A 217 -18.80 -14.84 -2.16
N VAL A 218 -19.04 -13.67 -1.57
CA VAL A 218 -20.06 -12.69 -1.98
C VAL A 218 -19.36 -11.40 -2.35
N PRO A 219 -19.12 -11.13 -3.64
CA PRO A 219 -18.49 -9.88 -4.05
C PRO A 219 -19.43 -8.69 -3.79
N THR A 220 -18.83 -7.58 -3.38
CA THR A 220 -19.52 -6.30 -3.13
C THR A 220 -18.66 -5.11 -3.53
N SER A 221 -19.29 -4.01 -3.92
CA SER A 221 -18.61 -2.72 -4.13
C SER A 221 -18.49 -1.88 -2.85
N THR A 222 -19.03 -2.37 -1.73
CA THR A 222 -19.00 -1.69 -0.42
C THR A 222 -18.58 -2.66 0.67
N TYR A 223 -17.57 -2.27 1.48
CA TYR A 223 -17.15 -3.05 2.65
C TYR A 223 -16.95 -2.09 3.83
N GLY A 224 -17.81 -2.20 4.85
CA GLY A 224 -17.89 -1.20 5.91
C GLY A 224 -18.15 0.19 5.33
N ASP A 225 -17.34 1.15 5.75
CA ASP A 225 -17.44 2.55 5.30
C ASP A 225 -16.74 2.82 3.96
N THR A 226 -16.18 1.78 3.32
CA THR A 226 -15.48 1.92 2.06
C THR A 226 -16.37 1.51 0.91
N ARG A 227 -16.68 2.47 0.04
CA ARG A 227 -17.43 2.26 -1.20
C ARG A 227 -16.58 2.61 -2.40
N VAL A 228 -16.64 1.79 -3.43
CA VAL A 228 -16.10 2.06 -4.76
C VAL A 228 -17.25 2.11 -5.75
N ALA A 229 -17.53 3.29 -6.29
CA ALA A 229 -18.62 3.48 -7.26
C ALA A 229 -18.13 3.42 -8.70
N SER A 230 -16.86 3.75 -8.96
CA SER A 230 -16.28 3.79 -10.31
C SER A 230 -14.77 3.73 -10.28
N PHE A 231 -14.17 3.55 -11.46
CA PHE A 231 -12.72 3.65 -11.65
C PHE A 231 -12.32 5.05 -12.08
N GLY A 232 -11.24 5.58 -11.51
CA GLY A 232 -10.68 6.90 -11.82
C GLY A 232 -9.27 6.86 -12.38
N ALA A 233 -8.82 7.99 -12.90
CA ALA A 233 -7.40 8.20 -13.19
C ALA A 233 -6.61 8.42 -11.90
N LEU A 234 -5.29 8.19 -11.96
CA LEU A 234 -4.36 8.51 -10.86
C LEU A 234 -4.55 9.96 -10.40
N PRO A 235 -4.44 10.23 -9.09
CA PRO A 235 -4.53 11.59 -8.56
C PRO A 235 -3.33 12.42 -9.04
N LYS A 236 -3.56 13.71 -9.22
CA LYS A 236 -2.50 14.66 -9.60
C LYS A 236 -1.58 14.94 -8.41
N ALA A 237 -0.37 15.43 -8.70
CA ALA A 237 0.54 15.90 -7.66
C ALA A 237 -0.16 16.95 -6.77
N GLY A 238 -0.06 16.78 -5.45
CA GLY A 238 -0.74 17.59 -4.44
C GLY A 238 -2.19 17.20 -4.14
N GLU A 239 -2.84 16.38 -4.96
CA GLU A 239 -4.19 15.90 -4.69
C GLU A 239 -4.17 14.89 -3.53
N ILE A 240 -5.12 15.02 -2.62
CA ILE A 240 -5.26 14.11 -1.48
C ILE A 240 -5.99 12.85 -1.93
N ALA A 241 -5.36 11.72 -1.71
CA ALA A 241 -5.99 10.42 -1.85
C ALA A 241 -6.05 9.69 -0.50
N CYS A 242 -6.99 8.79 -0.36
CA CYS A 242 -7.16 7.96 0.84
C CYS A 242 -7.05 6.48 0.45
N LYS A 243 -6.65 5.64 1.40
CA LYS A 243 -6.72 4.19 1.26
C LYS A 243 -7.48 3.57 2.43
N GLN A 244 -7.94 2.34 2.24
CA GLN A 244 -8.50 1.51 3.30
C GLN A 244 -7.77 0.16 3.31
N GLY A 245 -7.01 -0.12 4.38
CA GLY A 245 -6.23 -1.34 4.46
C GLY A 245 -6.37 -2.04 5.81
N VAL A 246 -5.93 -3.29 5.88
CA VAL A 246 -6.08 -4.12 7.07
C VAL A 246 -5.15 -3.70 8.21
N ALA A 247 -3.96 -3.20 7.89
CA ALA A 247 -2.95 -2.86 8.89
C ALA A 247 -3.16 -1.48 9.51
N THR A 248 -3.38 -0.46 8.69
CA THR A 248 -3.43 0.93 9.16
C THR A 248 -4.80 1.59 8.95
N GLY A 249 -5.82 0.81 8.58
CA GLY A 249 -7.18 1.31 8.40
C GLY A 249 -7.28 2.36 7.30
N ARG A 250 -8.11 3.39 7.55
CA ARG A 250 -8.28 4.52 6.64
C ARG A 250 -7.23 5.59 6.91
N THR A 251 -6.37 5.83 5.92
CA THR A 251 -5.35 6.87 5.96
C THR A 251 -5.35 7.66 4.67
N CYS A 252 -5.01 8.94 4.76
CA CYS A 252 -5.01 9.86 3.61
C CYS A 252 -3.69 10.63 3.55
N GLY A 253 -3.30 11.05 2.36
CA GLY A 253 -2.11 11.84 2.16
C GLY A 253 -2.04 12.45 0.76
N PRO A 254 -1.18 13.45 0.55
CA PRO A 254 -0.98 14.04 -0.76
C PRO A 254 -0.23 13.10 -1.70
N THR A 255 -0.52 13.22 -2.97
CA THR A 255 0.23 12.58 -4.05
C THR A 255 1.45 13.44 -4.39
N TRP A 256 2.64 12.83 -4.48
CA TRP A 256 3.88 13.58 -4.70
C TRP A 256 4.25 13.68 -6.18
N VAL A 257 4.35 12.57 -6.88
CA VAL A 257 4.84 12.52 -8.26
C VAL A 257 4.02 11.50 -9.05
N GLN A 258 3.67 11.86 -10.27
CA GLN A 258 3.19 10.93 -11.28
C GLN A 258 4.38 10.49 -12.12
N GLY A 259 4.88 9.28 -11.89
CA GLY A 259 5.92 8.65 -12.69
C GLY A 259 7.26 9.38 -12.79
N ALA A 260 8.24 8.77 -13.46
CA ALA A 260 9.46 9.45 -13.82
C ALA A 260 9.18 10.53 -14.88
N PRO A 261 9.75 11.73 -14.75
CA PRO A 261 9.60 12.77 -15.77
C PRO A 261 9.99 12.26 -17.15
N GLY A 262 9.01 12.17 -18.06
CA GLY A 262 9.23 11.70 -19.42
C GLY A 262 8.77 10.27 -19.72
N SER A 263 8.34 9.51 -18.73
CA SER A 263 7.66 8.22 -18.93
C SER A 263 6.18 8.47 -19.22
N ALA A 264 5.75 8.18 -20.43
CA ALA A 264 4.33 8.30 -20.82
C ALA A 264 3.44 7.25 -20.17
N VAL A 265 4.00 6.27 -19.43
CA VAL A 265 3.31 5.06 -18.97
C VAL A 265 3.91 4.52 -17.66
N ASP A 266 4.30 5.36 -16.72
CA ASP A 266 4.60 4.84 -15.38
C ASP A 266 3.28 4.67 -14.62
N PRO A 267 2.84 3.43 -14.35
CA PRO A 267 1.59 3.17 -13.65
C PRO A 267 1.70 3.43 -12.14
N HIS A 268 2.89 3.78 -11.66
CA HIS A 268 3.17 3.95 -10.24
C HIS A 268 3.22 5.42 -9.84
N VAL A 269 2.72 5.71 -8.65
CA VAL A 269 2.72 7.05 -8.06
C VAL A 269 3.13 6.95 -6.60
N SER A 270 3.96 7.88 -6.15
CA SER A 270 4.32 8.02 -4.73
C SER A 270 3.31 8.93 -4.01
N THR A 271 2.87 8.50 -2.85
CA THR A 271 1.91 9.23 -2.00
C THR A 271 2.41 9.29 -0.56
N GLN A 272 1.98 10.28 0.20
CA GLN A 272 2.21 10.32 1.66
C GLN A 272 1.07 9.68 2.44
N ILE A 273 0.38 8.73 1.83
CA ILE A 273 -0.58 7.87 2.52
C ILE A 273 0.21 6.94 3.45
N CYS A 274 -0.22 6.82 4.69
CA CYS A 274 0.37 5.83 5.59
C CYS A 274 -0.06 4.43 5.19
N ALA A 275 0.90 3.54 4.97
CA ALA A 275 0.68 2.12 4.74
C ALA A 275 1.76 1.29 5.44
N ALA A 276 1.40 0.09 5.87
CA ALA A 276 2.26 -0.87 6.53
C ALA A 276 2.08 -2.27 5.90
N PRO A 277 2.96 -3.25 6.19
CA PRO A 277 2.74 -4.64 5.80
C PRO A 277 1.32 -5.11 6.17
N GLY A 278 0.62 -5.72 5.23
CA GLY A 278 -0.80 -6.06 5.32
C GLY A 278 -1.72 -5.13 4.51
N ASP A 279 -1.33 -3.87 4.29
CA ASP A 279 -2.07 -2.94 3.43
C ASP A 279 -1.83 -3.17 1.93
N SER A 280 -0.97 -4.10 1.55
CA SER A 280 -0.75 -4.54 0.16
C SER A 280 -2.08 -4.89 -0.49
N GLY A 281 -2.36 -4.32 -1.67
CA GLY A 281 -3.65 -4.49 -2.33
C GLY A 281 -4.76 -3.54 -1.85
N ALA A 282 -4.54 -2.74 -0.81
CA ALA A 282 -5.56 -1.81 -0.32
C ALA A 282 -6.04 -0.84 -1.41
N PRO A 283 -7.37 -0.61 -1.54
CA PRO A 283 -7.92 0.36 -2.48
C PRO A 283 -7.48 1.76 -2.11
N VAL A 284 -7.07 2.52 -3.12
CA VAL A 284 -6.76 3.95 -3.03
C VAL A 284 -7.81 4.72 -3.82
N PHE A 285 -8.44 5.70 -3.19
CA PHE A 285 -9.59 6.39 -3.76
C PHE A 285 -9.54 7.91 -3.54
N VAL A 286 -10.18 8.61 -4.47
CA VAL A 286 -10.50 10.04 -4.37
C VAL A 286 -12.02 10.17 -4.41
N GLY A 287 -12.62 10.52 -3.28
CA GLY A 287 -14.06 10.37 -3.07
C GLY A 287 -14.45 8.89 -3.06
N ASP A 288 -15.35 8.47 -3.94
CA ASP A 288 -15.79 7.07 -4.15
C ASP A 288 -15.20 6.43 -5.43
N ARG A 289 -14.27 7.13 -6.09
CA ARG A 289 -13.58 6.64 -7.29
C ARG A 289 -12.31 5.89 -6.89
N LEU A 290 -12.22 4.63 -7.26
CA LEU A 290 -11.01 3.83 -7.12
C LEU A 290 -9.99 4.27 -8.16
N VAL A 291 -8.86 4.79 -7.73
CA VAL A 291 -7.83 5.37 -8.60
C VAL A 291 -6.55 4.54 -8.66
N ALA A 292 -6.22 3.87 -7.56
CA ALA A 292 -5.01 3.07 -7.44
C ALA A 292 -5.17 1.95 -6.41
N MET A 293 -4.13 1.16 -6.29
CA MET A 293 -3.96 0.08 -5.31
C MET A 293 -2.60 0.26 -4.61
N VAL A 294 -2.54 0.01 -3.31
CA VAL A 294 -1.29 0.02 -2.56
C VAL A 294 -0.38 -1.11 -3.03
N LYS A 295 0.83 -0.75 -3.46
CA LYS A 295 1.90 -1.69 -3.80
C LYS A 295 2.83 -1.91 -2.61
N GLY A 296 3.35 -0.84 -2.00
CA GLY A 296 4.34 -0.92 -0.92
C GLY A 296 5.05 0.41 -0.71
N ALA A 297 6.30 0.34 -0.23
CA ALA A 297 7.19 1.48 -0.10
C ALA A 297 8.59 1.09 -0.58
N ASP A 298 9.34 2.05 -1.14
CA ASP A 298 10.67 1.78 -1.69
C ASP A 298 11.79 1.77 -0.65
N PHE A 299 11.57 2.33 0.53
CA PHE A 299 12.58 2.47 1.58
C PHE A 299 11.95 2.54 2.98
N ALA A 300 12.80 2.60 4.00
CA ALA A 300 12.42 2.73 5.40
C ALA A 300 12.42 4.21 5.85
N PRO A 301 11.71 4.57 6.93
CA PRO A 301 10.89 3.70 7.77
C PRO A 301 9.47 3.52 7.23
N PRO A 302 8.84 2.36 7.44
CA PRO A 302 7.42 2.16 7.13
C PRO A 302 6.56 3.01 8.08
N CYS A 303 5.30 3.24 7.72
CA CYS A 303 4.35 3.88 8.59
C CYS A 303 3.72 2.85 9.52
N VAL A 304 4.08 2.86 10.80
CA VAL A 304 3.61 1.89 11.79
C VAL A 304 2.76 2.52 12.91
N THR A 305 2.69 3.86 12.95
CA THR A 305 1.91 4.59 13.96
C THR A 305 1.48 5.96 13.46
N PRO A 306 0.30 6.47 13.86
CA PRO A 306 -0.15 7.83 13.54
C PRO A 306 0.81 8.94 14.00
N TRP A 307 1.61 8.66 15.02
CA TRP A 307 2.60 9.62 15.55
C TRP A 307 3.75 9.94 14.62
N GLN A 308 4.00 9.10 13.63
CA GLN A 308 5.03 9.40 12.64
C GLN A 308 4.67 10.62 11.80
N GLY A 309 3.37 10.97 11.70
CA GLY A 309 2.92 12.03 10.80
C GLY A 309 3.48 11.80 9.40
N PRO A 310 4.17 12.79 8.80
CA PRO A 310 4.80 12.63 7.49
C PRO A 310 6.18 11.93 7.53
N ALA A 311 6.66 11.52 8.71
CA ALA A 311 8.00 10.96 8.88
C ALA A 311 8.03 9.44 8.57
N HIS A 312 7.53 9.05 7.41
CA HIS A 312 7.61 7.69 6.89
C HIS A 312 7.93 7.72 5.40
N ALA A 313 8.39 6.59 4.88
CA ALA A 313 8.61 6.42 3.45
C ALA A 313 7.32 6.67 2.66
N PRO A 314 7.38 7.33 1.52
CA PRO A 314 6.23 7.42 0.62
C PRO A 314 5.70 6.04 0.25
N THR A 315 4.39 5.91 0.24
CA THR A 315 3.71 4.72 -0.22
C THR A 315 3.57 4.76 -1.73
N ILE A 316 3.99 3.70 -2.39
CA ILE A 316 3.83 3.52 -3.83
C ILE A 316 2.48 2.88 -4.08
N VAL A 317 1.74 3.46 -4.98
CA VAL A 317 0.45 2.97 -5.43
C VAL A 317 0.47 2.76 -6.94
N THR A 318 -0.25 1.75 -7.43
CA THR A 318 -0.34 1.40 -8.85
C THR A 318 -1.71 1.75 -9.40
N SER A 319 -1.75 2.31 -10.60
CA SER A 319 -2.99 2.67 -11.31
C SER A 319 -3.90 1.48 -11.51
N VAL A 320 -5.11 1.51 -10.95
CA VAL A 320 -6.13 0.48 -11.20
C VAL A 320 -6.60 0.50 -12.65
N ARG A 321 -6.63 1.66 -13.29
CA ARG A 321 -6.99 1.74 -14.71
C ARG A 321 -5.97 1.02 -15.58
N ALA A 322 -4.67 1.20 -15.33
CA ALA A 322 -3.62 0.49 -16.06
C ALA A 322 -3.72 -1.04 -15.85
N GLN A 323 -4.06 -1.49 -14.64
CA GLN A 323 -4.29 -2.91 -14.33
C GLN A 323 -5.50 -3.46 -15.11
N ILE A 324 -6.61 -2.70 -15.18
CA ILE A 324 -7.81 -3.09 -15.93
C ILE A 324 -7.51 -3.13 -17.43
N ASP A 325 -6.79 -2.14 -17.96
CA ASP A 325 -6.43 -2.09 -19.38
C ASP A 325 -5.52 -3.27 -19.75
N ASP A 326 -4.57 -3.64 -18.88
CA ASP A 326 -3.73 -4.83 -19.05
C ASP A 326 -4.55 -6.13 -19.00
N MET A 327 -5.47 -6.26 -18.04
CA MET A 327 -6.36 -7.42 -17.96
C MET A 327 -7.22 -7.55 -19.23
N ASN A 328 -7.70 -6.44 -19.77
CA ASN A 328 -8.50 -6.41 -20.99
C ASN A 328 -7.68 -6.77 -22.23
N LEU A 329 -6.43 -6.30 -22.31
CA LEU A 329 -5.52 -6.60 -23.42
C LEU A 329 -5.21 -8.10 -23.52
N HIS A 330 -4.98 -8.74 -22.38
CA HIS A 330 -4.59 -10.15 -22.34
C HIS A 330 -5.77 -11.13 -22.23
N GLY A 331 -6.96 -10.64 -21.85
CA GLY A 331 -8.14 -11.47 -21.63
C GLY A 331 -8.00 -12.47 -20.49
N GLY A 332 -8.82 -13.51 -20.46
CA GLY A 332 -8.80 -14.53 -19.41
C GLY A 332 -9.42 -14.05 -18.09
N PRO A 333 -8.96 -14.58 -16.92
CA PRO A 333 -9.46 -14.13 -15.63
C PRO A 333 -9.21 -12.64 -15.42
N GLY A 334 -10.27 -11.90 -15.05
CA GLY A 334 -10.26 -10.45 -14.84
C GLY A 334 -10.50 -9.61 -16.10
N GLY A 335 -10.42 -10.18 -17.33
CA GLY A 335 -10.73 -9.44 -18.55
C GLY A 335 -12.19 -8.98 -18.57
N GLY A 336 -12.44 -7.70 -18.85
CA GLY A 336 -13.76 -7.09 -18.77
C GLY A 336 -14.30 -6.94 -17.34
N PHE A 337 -13.42 -6.73 -16.36
CA PHE A 337 -13.78 -6.60 -14.95
C PHE A 337 -14.77 -5.46 -14.70
N ARG A 338 -15.84 -5.79 -13.96
CA ARG A 338 -16.90 -4.87 -13.54
C ARG A 338 -17.10 -5.01 -12.03
N LEU A 339 -17.31 -3.89 -11.35
CA LEU A 339 -17.65 -3.86 -9.92
C LEU A 339 -18.97 -4.60 -9.64
N ALA A 340 -19.07 -5.19 -8.43
CA ALA A 340 -20.27 -5.85 -7.95
C ALA A 340 -21.42 -4.87 -7.67
#